data_7f0b9a97769191202d072e0e4463daf1
#
_entry.id   7f0b9a97769191202d072e0e4463daf1
#
_cell.length_a   1.000
_cell.length_b   1.000
_cell.length_c   1.000
_cell.angle_alpha   90.00
_cell.angle_beta   90.00
_cell.angle_gamma   90.00
#
_symmetry.space_group_name_H-M   'P 1'
#
loop_
_entity.id
_entity.type
_entity.pdbx_description
1 polymer ?
#
loop_
_entity_poly.entity_id
_entity_poly.type
_entity_poly.pdbx_seq_one_letter_code
_entity_poly.pdbx_strand_id
1 'polypeptide(L)'
;MTILILGAGESGLGSALLAKKNNYNVFISDAGDILDSTKEKLIYSSINFEENSHEKAKTLNVDLVIKSPGISDSSDIVKFLDSKQLKIISEIEFASKYCNSKIIGITGSNGKTTTTTLTHKLISD
;
A
#
# COMPACT_ATOMS: atom_id res chain seq x y z
N MET A 1 12.01 10.05 -6.13
CA MET A 1 11.77 8.64 -5.79
C MET A 1 10.38 8.25 -6.22
N THR A 2 10.25 7.13 -6.91
CA THR A 2 8.99 6.60 -7.41
C THR A 2 8.58 5.37 -6.61
N ILE A 3 7.37 5.37 -6.10
CA ILE A 3 6.82 4.29 -5.30
C ILE A 3 5.70 3.60 -6.07
N LEU A 4 5.82 2.29 -6.22
CA LEU A 4 4.76 1.44 -6.76
C LEU A 4 3.99 0.81 -5.59
N ILE A 5 2.68 0.94 -5.63
CA ILE A 5 1.80 0.31 -4.62
C ILE A 5 1.01 -0.79 -5.30
N LEU A 6 1.13 -1.99 -4.78
CA LEU A 6 0.36 -3.15 -5.23
C LEU A 6 -0.86 -3.33 -4.34
N GLY A 7 -2.03 -3.22 -4.97
CA GLY A 7 -3.33 -3.28 -4.28
C GLY A 7 -3.91 -1.90 -4.00
N ALA A 8 -5.14 -1.70 -4.43
CA ALA A 8 -5.87 -0.43 -4.31
C ALA A 8 -7.03 -0.52 -3.30
N GLY A 9 -6.89 -1.36 -2.30
CA GLY A 9 -7.81 -1.39 -1.17
C GLY A 9 -7.60 -0.19 -0.26
N GLU A 10 -8.25 -0.22 0.89
CA GLU A 10 -8.21 0.90 1.84
C GLU A 10 -6.79 1.25 2.29
N SER A 11 -5.98 0.24 2.63
CA SER A 11 -4.62 0.46 3.08
C SER A 11 -3.67 0.87 1.96
N GLY A 12 -3.90 0.35 0.73
CA GLY A 12 -3.15 0.79 -0.44
C GLY A 12 -3.41 2.25 -0.78
N LEU A 13 -4.67 2.67 -0.72
CA LEU A 13 -5.04 4.08 -0.89
C LEU A 13 -4.39 4.94 0.19
N GLY A 14 -4.45 4.51 1.45
CA GLY A 14 -3.83 5.24 2.56
C GLY A 14 -2.33 5.42 2.37
N SER A 15 -1.64 4.37 1.94
CA SER A 15 -0.20 4.42 1.63
C SER A 15 0.10 5.37 0.49
N ALA A 16 -0.75 5.37 -0.55
CA ALA A 16 -0.60 6.26 -1.70
C ALA A 16 -0.73 7.73 -1.30
N LEU A 17 -1.73 8.05 -0.50
CA LEU A 17 -1.95 9.42 -0.02
C LEU A 17 -0.81 9.87 0.87
N LEU A 18 -0.31 9.01 1.75
CA LEU A 18 0.83 9.30 2.61
C LEU A 18 2.10 9.54 1.79
N ALA A 19 2.36 8.71 0.80
CA ALA A 19 3.51 8.88 -0.08
C ALA A 19 3.41 10.17 -0.89
N LYS A 20 2.24 10.48 -1.42
CA LYS A 20 2.01 11.71 -2.17
C LYS A 20 2.22 12.95 -1.29
N LYS A 21 1.74 12.92 -0.04
CA LYS A 21 1.95 13.99 0.93
C LYS A 21 3.44 14.24 1.19
N ASN A 22 4.25 13.21 1.08
CA ASN A 22 5.70 13.31 1.27
C ASN A 22 6.45 13.54 -0.04
N ASN A 23 5.76 14.00 -1.08
CA ASN A 23 6.31 14.41 -2.37
C ASN A 23 6.95 13.28 -3.19
N TYR A 24 6.53 12.05 -2.99
CA TYR A 24 6.94 10.93 -3.85
C TYR A 24 6.07 10.86 -5.10
N ASN A 25 6.64 10.37 -6.18
CA ASN A 25 5.85 9.93 -7.33
C ASN A 25 5.22 8.59 -6.98
N VAL A 26 3.92 8.46 -7.19
CA VAL A 26 3.16 7.29 -6.77
C VAL A 26 2.39 6.70 -7.94
N PHE A 27 2.43 5.39 -8.07
CA PHE A 27 1.60 4.64 -9.01
C PHE A 27 0.98 3.46 -8.26
N ILE A 28 -0.33 3.26 -8.43
CA ILE A 28 -1.05 2.11 -7.86
C ILE A 28 -1.37 1.13 -8.96
N SER A 29 -1.16 -0.16 -8.70
CA SER A 29 -1.51 -1.23 -9.63
C SER A 29 -2.34 -2.29 -8.90
N ASP A 30 -3.47 -2.67 -9.46
CA ASP A 30 -4.35 -3.70 -8.91
C ASP A 30 -4.76 -4.68 -10.00
N ALA A 31 -4.71 -5.97 -9.68
CA ALA A 31 -5.13 -7.03 -10.60
C ALA A 31 -6.64 -7.10 -10.79
N GLY A 32 -7.39 -6.53 -9.88
CA GLY A 32 -8.85 -6.48 -9.93
C GLY A 32 -9.39 -5.09 -10.20
N ASP A 33 -10.69 -4.95 -10.07
CA ASP A 33 -11.36 -3.65 -10.20
C ASP A 33 -11.06 -2.77 -9.00
N ILE A 34 -10.83 -1.49 -9.26
CA ILE A 34 -10.70 -0.48 -8.20
C ILE A 34 -12.06 0.17 -7.99
N LEU A 35 -12.47 0.33 -6.74
CA LEU A 35 -13.73 0.98 -6.41
C LEU A 35 -13.77 2.41 -6.97
N ASP A 36 -14.94 2.83 -7.46
CA ASP A 36 -15.10 4.18 -8.01
C ASP A 36 -14.77 5.27 -6.99
N SER A 37 -15.13 5.07 -5.73
CA SER A 37 -14.77 6.00 -4.66
C SER A 37 -13.26 6.13 -4.46
N THR A 38 -12.54 5.03 -4.61
CA THR A 38 -11.06 5.03 -4.56
C THR A 38 -10.47 5.75 -5.76
N LYS A 39 -10.99 5.47 -6.97
CA LYS A 39 -10.54 6.15 -8.20
C LYS A 39 -10.71 7.65 -8.10
N GLU A 40 -11.85 8.12 -7.57
CA GLU A 40 -12.10 9.56 -7.38
C GLU A 40 -11.04 10.20 -6.49
N LYS A 41 -10.69 9.54 -5.38
CA LYS A 41 -9.64 10.03 -4.47
C LYS A 41 -8.26 10.05 -5.12
N LEU A 42 -7.95 9.04 -5.92
CA LEU A 42 -6.68 8.97 -6.64
C LEU A 42 -6.58 10.09 -7.68
N ILE A 43 -7.64 10.30 -8.45
CA ILE A 43 -7.70 11.37 -9.46
C ILE A 43 -7.57 12.73 -8.79
N TYR A 44 -8.30 12.95 -7.71
CA TYR A 44 -8.23 14.21 -6.94
C TYR A 44 -6.82 14.49 -6.44
N SER A 45 -6.10 13.46 -6.04
CA SER A 45 -4.73 13.58 -5.51
C SER A 45 -3.66 13.50 -6.61
N SER A 46 -4.05 13.45 -7.87
CA SER A 46 -3.14 13.32 -9.03
C SER A 46 -2.24 12.10 -8.94
N ILE A 47 -2.80 10.98 -8.52
CA ILE A 47 -2.10 9.69 -8.44
C ILE A 47 -2.54 8.82 -9.61
N ASN A 48 -1.59 8.39 -10.42
CA ASN A 48 -1.85 7.48 -11.54
C ASN A 48 -2.05 6.05 -11.04
N PHE A 49 -2.87 5.29 -11.75
CA PHE A 49 -3.18 3.91 -11.39
C PHE A 49 -3.52 3.06 -12.62
N GLU A 50 -3.49 1.75 -12.41
CA GLU A 50 -4.07 0.78 -13.35
C GLU A 50 -4.90 -0.24 -12.57
N GLU A 51 -5.90 -0.79 -13.24
CA GLU A 51 -6.74 -1.85 -12.70
C GLU A 51 -6.84 -3.01 -13.69
N ASN A 52 -7.20 -4.18 -13.19
CA ASN A 52 -7.32 -5.41 -13.97
C ASN A 52 -6.03 -5.81 -14.69
N SER A 53 -4.89 -5.33 -14.22
CA SER A 53 -3.60 -5.56 -14.88
C SER A 53 -2.44 -5.08 -14.00
N HIS A 54 -1.26 -5.61 -14.26
CA HIS A 54 0.01 -5.11 -13.73
C HIS A 54 1.00 -4.78 -14.86
N GLU A 55 0.51 -4.66 -16.08
CA GLU A 55 1.40 -4.46 -17.22
C GLU A 55 2.14 -3.12 -17.19
N LYS A 56 1.46 -2.04 -16.80
CA LYS A 56 2.12 -0.74 -16.64
C LYS A 56 3.12 -0.77 -15.50
N ALA A 57 2.77 -1.41 -14.39
CA ALA A 57 3.65 -1.53 -13.24
C ALA A 57 5.00 -2.17 -13.62
N LYS A 58 4.98 -3.14 -14.51
CA LYS A 58 6.19 -3.83 -14.98
C LYS A 58 7.12 -2.94 -15.81
N THR A 59 6.60 -1.87 -16.40
CA THR A 59 7.37 -0.98 -17.27
C THR A 59 7.93 0.25 -16.55
N LEU A 60 7.48 0.51 -15.32
CA LEU A 60 7.89 1.70 -14.58
C LEU A 60 9.27 1.53 -13.96
N ASN A 61 9.99 2.64 -13.91
CA ASN A 61 11.23 2.71 -13.14
C ASN A 61 10.89 3.08 -11.69
N VAL A 62 10.94 2.08 -10.82
CA VAL A 62 10.45 2.15 -9.45
C VAL A 62 11.61 2.01 -8.47
N ASP A 63 11.58 2.79 -7.39
CA ASP A 63 12.61 2.75 -6.34
C ASP A 63 12.17 1.89 -5.14
N LEU A 64 10.87 1.82 -4.89
CA LEU A 64 10.31 1.11 -3.75
C LEU A 64 8.95 0.53 -4.12
N VAL A 65 8.68 -0.67 -3.65
CA VAL A 65 7.38 -1.32 -3.81
C VAL A 65 6.72 -1.47 -2.44
N ILE A 66 5.46 -1.04 -2.35
CA ILE A 66 4.62 -1.28 -1.17
C ILE A 66 3.57 -2.31 -1.56
N LYS A 67 3.52 -3.40 -0.84
CA LYS A 67 2.63 -4.53 -1.16
C LYS A 67 1.56 -4.69 -0.09
N SER A 68 0.31 -4.79 -0.54
CA SER A 68 -0.80 -5.17 0.33
C SER A 68 -0.63 -6.59 0.85
N PRO A 69 -0.99 -6.88 2.12
CA PRO A 69 -0.89 -8.22 2.66
C PRO A 69 -1.79 -9.25 1.95
N GLY A 70 -2.84 -8.78 1.26
CA GLY A 70 -3.71 -9.66 0.48
C GLY A 70 -3.09 -10.21 -0.81
N ILE A 71 -1.94 -9.67 -1.23
CA ILE A 71 -1.25 -10.12 -2.44
C ILE A 71 -0.20 -11.16 -2.05
N SER A 72 -0.28 -12.35 -2.66
CA SER A 72 0.64 -13.44 -2.39
C SER A 72 2.06 -13.10 -2.85
N ASP A 73 3.05 -13.51 -2.04
CA ASP A 73 4.45 -13.42 -2.43
C ASP A 73 4.79 -14.32 -3.61
N SER A 74 3.94 -15.32 -3.89
CA SER A 74 4.08 -16.20 -5.05
C SER A 74 3.40 -15.67 -6.31
N SER A 75 2.75 -14.52 -6.27
CA SER A 75 2.12 -13.90 -7.44
C SER A 75 3.16 -13.53 -8.50
N ASP A 76 2.76 -13.55 -9.77
CA ASP A 76 3.67 -13.25 -10.88
C ASP A 76 4.26 -11.85 -10.78
N ILE A 77 3.46 -10.86 -10.38
CA ILE A 77 3.95 -9.48 -10.25
C ILE A 77 5.02 -9.36 -9.16
N VAL A 78 4.82 -10.01 -8.01
CA VAL A 78 5.80 -9.96 -6.91
C VAL A 78 7.10 -10.65 -7.32
N LYS A 79 7.01 -11.83 -7.96
CA LYS A 79 8.19 -12.52 -8.48
C LYS A 79 8.95 -11.68 -9.50
N PHE A 80 8.23 -10.99 -10.39
CA PHE A 80 8.82 -10.12 -11.39
C PHE A 80 9.59 -8.96 -10.74
N LEU A 81 8.97 -8.29 -9.77
CA LEU A 81 9.61 -7.16 -9.07
C LEU A 81 10.78 -7.61 -8.20
N ASP A 82 10.66 -8.77 -7.57
CA ASP A 82 11.74 -9.35 -6.79
C ASP A 82 12.94 -9.72 -7.68
N SER A 83 12.68 -10.25 -8.87
CA SER A 83 13.74 -10.56 -9.83
C SER A 83 14.54 -9.33 -10.26
N LYS A 84 13.97 -8.14 -10.15
CA LYS A 84 14.65 -6.86 -10.40
C LYS A 84 15.37 -6.32 -9.18
N GLN A 85 15.38 -7.07 -8.09
CA GLN A 85 16.01 -6.70 -6.83
C GLN A 85 15.43 -5.42 -6.21
N LEU A 86 14.15 -5.15 -6.47
CA LEU A 86 13.45 -4.03 -5.88
C LEU A 86 13.09 -4.35 -4.42
N LYS A 87 13.22 -3.35 -3.56
CA LYS A 87 12.80 -3.49 -2.18
C LYS A 87 11.29 -3.50 -2.11
N ILE A 88 10.73 -4.55 -1.49
CA ILE A 88 9.29 -4.71 -1.29
C ILE A 88 9.00 -4.68 0.20
N ILE A 89 8.18 -3.75 0.63
CA ILE A 89 7.79 -3.60 2.04
C ILE A 89 6.28 -3.64 2.19
N SER A 90 5.82 -3.86 3.41
CA SER A 90 4.40 -3.78 3.73
C SER A 90 3.93 -2.33 3.90
N GLU A 91 2.63 -2.14 3.84
CA GLU A 91 2.00 -0.85 4.10
C GLU A 91 2.29 -0.35 5.51
N ILE A 92 2.28 -1.27 6.48
CA ILE A 92 2.59 -0.96 7.89
C ILE A 92 4.04 -0.52 8.04
N GLU A 93 4.97 -1.21 7.40
CA GLU A 93 6.38 -0.83 7.42
C GLU A 93 6.59 0.56 6.83
N PHE A 94 5.92 0.86 5.73
CA PHE A 94 5.99 2.19 5.13
C PHE A 94 5.42 3.26 6.07
N ALA A 95 4.21 3.03 6.59
CA ALA A 95 3.55 3.99 7.49
C ALA A 95 4.36 4.23 8.77
N SER A 96 5.05 3.21 9.28
CA SER A 96 5.83 3.32 10.50
C SER A 96 6.96 4.36 10.40
N LYS A 97 7.46 4.59 9.21
CA LYS A 97 8.52 5.60 8.99
C LYS A 97 8.04 7.03 9.23
N TYR A 98 6.73 7.26 9.18
CA TYR A 98 6.11 8.57 9.37
C TYR A 98 5.32 8.66 10.67
N CYS A 99 5.42 7.64 11.51
CA CYS A 99 4.73 7.58 12.79
C CYS A 99 5.69 7.96 13.91
N ASN A 100 5.34 8.99 14.67
CA ASN A 100 6.11 9.44 15.83
C ASN A 100 5.62 8.79 17.14
N SER A 101 4.56 8.01 17.06
CA SER A 101 3.96 7.34 18.21
C SER A 101 4.51 5.92 18.35
N LYS A 102 4.41 5.39 19.58
CA LYS A 102 4.76 3.99 19.82
C LYS A 102 3.82 3.06 19.05
N ILE A 103 4.39 2.08 18.36
CA ILE A 103 3.62 1.09 17.62
C ILE A 103 3.44 -0.15 18.48
N ILE A 104 2.18 -0.58 18.62
CA ILE A 104 1.81 -1.79 19.35
C ILE A 104 1.40 -2.86 18.35
N GLY A 105 2.15 -3.96 18.32
CA GLY A 105 1.81 -5.12 17.50
C GLY A 105 0.77 -5.97 18.23
N ILE A 106 -0.33 -6.29 17.53
CA ILE A 106 -1.40 -7.13 18.06
C ILE A 106 -1.51 -8.38 17.22
N THR A 107 -1.36 -9.55 17.86
CA THR A 107 -1.48 -10.85 17.21
C THR A 107 -2.56 -11.67 17.89
N GLY A 108 -3.20 -12.55 17.13
CA GLY A 108 -4.26 -13.41 17.65
C GLY A 108 -5.19 -13.87 16.52
N SER A 109 -5.91 -14.95 16.76
CA SER A 109 -6.84 -15.52 15.78
C SER A 109 -8.26 -15.00 15.93
N ASN A 110 -8.69 -14.65 17.15
CA ASN A 110 -10.04 -14.17 17.44
C ASN A 110 -9.99 -12.81 18.13
N GLY A 111 -10.91 -11.93 17.78
CA GLY A 111 -11.02 -10.61 18.39
C GLY A 111 -9.89 -9.64 18.01
N LYS A 112 -9.02 -10.01 17.12
CA LYS A 112 -7.87 -9.18 16.70
C LYS A 112 -8.31 -7.82 16.18
N THR A 113 -9.31 -7.77 15.31
CA THR A 113 -9.81 -6.53 14.74
C THR A 113 -10.37 -5.61 15.81
N THR A 114 -11.20 -6.14 16.73
CA THR A 114 -11.78 -5.36 17.83
C THR A 114 -10.69 -4.82 18.75
N THR A 115 -9.72 -5.66 19.11
CA THR A 115 -8.59 -5.24 19.97
C THR A 115 -7.76 -4.16 19.30
N THR A 116 -7.48 -4.30 18.00
CA THR A 116 -6.73 -3.30 17.23
C THR A 116 -7.47 -1.96 17.20
N THR A 117 -8.79 -1.97 16.98
CA THR A 117 -9.62 -0.78 16.96
C THR A 117 -9.61 -0.06 18.31
N LEU A 118 -9.77 -0.80 19.42
CA LEU A 118 -9.72 -0.24 20.75
C LEU A 118 -8.34 0.37 21.07
N THR A 119 -7.27 -0.35 20.71
CA THR A 119 -5.90 0.13 20.93
C THR A 119 -5.67 1.44 20.15
N HIS A 120 -6.09 1.49 18.90
CA HIS A 120 -5.98 2.70 18.08
C HIS A 120 -6.71 3.88 18.72
N LYS A 121 -7.94 3.67 19.19
CA LYS A 121 -8.74 4.71 19.85
C LYS A 121 -8.04 5.25 21.10
N LEU A 122 -7.51 4.37 21.94
CA LEU A 122 -6.81 4.75 23.16
C LEU A 122 -5.53 5.55 22.89
N ILE A 123 -4.81 5.20 21.82
CA ILE A 123 -3.57 5.89 21.42
C ILE A 123 -3.88 7.24 20.77
N SER A 124 -4.97 7.32 19.98
CA SER A 124 -5.33 8.53 19.23
C SER A 124 -5.93 9.62 20.12
N ASP A 125 -6.58 9.23 21.20
CA ASP A 125 -7.19 10.15 22.17
C ASP A 125 -6.14 10.67 23.16
#